data_7dc547db9332bf999677a9cba978a282
#
_entry.id   7dc547db9332bf999677a9cba978a282
#
_cell.length_a   1.000
_cell.length_b   1.000
_cell.length_c   1.000
_cell.angle_alpha   90.00
_cell.angle_beta   90.00
_cell.angle_gamma   90.00
#
_symmetry.space_group_name_H-M   'P 1'
#
loop_
_entity.id
_entity.type
_entity.pdbx_description
1 polymer ?
#
loop_
_entity_poly.entity_id
_entity_poly.type
_entity_poly.pdbx_seq_one_letter_code
_entity_poly.pdbx_strand_id
1 'polypeptide(L)'
;ILMHDETIDRTTTGKGKVSSMNYAEILKYDLKRSTEVSEGMKVPTMREALLACKGKVYVNLDIAGKSVPVAKCAALIQELGMTDQVMIYSGKDELLDYQSIDPNIIIHPFVHSVQDAISYRQYPSALLFQYSYQKYDVENPVFAKEMRAEGFLPYSNILDFDAQMKVGNYAALDRFIASETDFIQTDYVEIVDAYLKDRGLR
;
A
#
# COMPACT_ATOMS: atom_id res chain seq x y z
N ILE A 1 2.50 -9.11 13.33
CA ILE A 1 3.46 -9.43 12.26
C ILE A 1 2.97 -8.90 10.92
N LEU A 2 3.88 -8.72 9.97
CA LEU A 2 3.54 -8.38 8.59
C LEU A 2 3.36 -9.66 7.77
N MET A 3 2.13 -9.89 7.32
CA MET A 3 1.78 -11.02 6.46
C MET A 3 0.60 -10.62 5.57
N HIS A 4 0.74 -10.81 4.27
CA HIS A 4 -0.35 -10.52 3.33
C HIS A 4 -1.47 -11.55 3.43
N ASP A 5 -1.10 -12.84 3.38
CA ASP A 5 -2.04 -13.96 3.30
C ASP A 5 -2.50 -14.41 4.70
N GLU A 6 -3.59 -15.13 4.77
CA GLU A 6 -4.02 -15.80 6.01
C GLU A 6 -3.06 -16.93 6.44
N THR A 7 -2.22 -17.43 5.52
CA THR A 7 -1.23 -18.48 5.76
C THR A 7 0.17 -17.99 5.49
N ILE A 8 1.16 -18.66 6.08
CA ILE A 8 2.59 -18.36 5.85
C ILE A 8 3.16 -19.06 4.60
N ASP A 9 2.37 -19.86 3.88
CA ASP A 9 2.82 -20.84 2.88
C ASP A 9 3.50 -20.20 1.66
N ARG A 10 2.98 -19.08 1.17
CA ARG A 10 3.47 -18.44 -0.06
C ARG A 10 4.78 -17.70 0.13
N THR A 11 4.94 -17.04 1.26
CA THR A 11 6.05 -16.10 1.50
C THR A 11 7.06 -16.58 2.53
N THR A 12 6.90 -17.80 3.06
CA THR A 12 7.88 -18.44 3.95
C THR A 12 8.16 -19.88 3.55
N THR A 13 9.19 -20.47 4.15
CA THR A 13 9.49 -21.91 4.00
C THR A 13 8.55 -22.82 4.81
N GLY A 14 7.69 -22.22 5.65
CA GLY A 14 6.72 -22.93 6.48
C GLY A 14 5.36 -23.11 5.82
N LYS A 15 4.44 -23.72 6.58
CA LYS A 15 3.04 -23.92 6.22
C LYS A 15 2.14 -23.72 7.43
N GLY A 16 0.95 -23.18 7.21
CA GLY A 16 -0.08 -23.07 8.23
C GLY A 16 -0.72 -21.69 8.33
N LYS A 17 -1.84 -21.63 9.04
CA LYS A 17 -2.57 -20.37 9.25
C LYS A 17 -1.86 -19.50 10.28
N VAL A 18 -1.70 -18.21 9.98
CA VAL A 18 -1.15 -17.22 10.90
C VAL A 18 -1.92 -17.20 12.23
N SER A 19 -3.25 -17.27 12.17
CA SER A 19 -4.12 -17.22 13.36
C SER A 19 -3.98 -18.43 14.30
N SER A 20 -3.39 -19.53 13.85
CA SER A 20 -3.17 -20.75 14.66
C SER A 20 -1.73 -20.93 15.16
N MET A 21 -0.86 -19.93 14.93
CA MET A 21 0.55 -19.97 15.30
C MET A 21 0.91 -18.81 16.21
N ASN A 22 1.81 -19.03 17.15
CA ASN A 22 2.44 -17.93 17.85
C ASN A 22 3.68 -17.41 17.08
N TYR A 23 4.16 -16.22 17.45
CA TYR A 23 5.24 -15.57 16.70
C TYR A 23 6.55 -16.40 16.74
N ALA A 24 6.85 -17.06 17.86
CA ALA A 24 8.05 -17.90 17.98
C ALA A 24 8.01 -19.13 17.05
N GLU A 25 6.82 -19.62 16.72
CA GLU A 25 6.64 -20.69 15.73
C GLU A 25 6.87 -20.19 14.31
N ILE A 26 6.37 -18.99 13.99
CA ILE A 26 6.56 -18.36 12.68
C ILE A 26 8.04 -18.05 12.44
N LEU A 27 8.78 -17.61 13.46
CA LEU A 27 10.21 -17.31 13.38
C LEU A 27 11.10 -18.53 13.05
N LYS A 28 10.57 -19.76 13.11
CA LYS A 28 11.33 -20.95 12.67
C LYS A 28 11.53 -20.99 11.16
N TYR A 29 10.71 -20.27 10.39
CA TYR A 29 10.71 -20.30 8.93
C TYR A 29 11.36 -19.06 8.35
N ASP A 30 12.08 -19.24 7.24
CA ASP A 30 12.70 -18.17 6.49
C ASP A 30 11.72 -17.59 5.48
N LEU A 31 11.90 -16.31 5.15
CA LEU A 31 11.17 -15.67 4.05
C LEU A 31 11.59 -16.28 2.72
N LYS A 32 10.65 -16.31 1.78
CA LYS A 32 10.91 -16.69 0.38
C LYS A 32 10.10 -15.81 -0.58
N ARG A 33 10.64 -15.65 -1.78
CA ARG A 33 9.93 -15.09 -2.93
C ARG A 33 9.87 -16.16 -4.02
N SER A 34 8.68 -16.69 -4.28
CA SER A 34 8.50 -17.87 -5.15
C SER A 34 9.32 -19.06 -4.64
N THR A 35 10.34 -19.51 -5.37
CA THR A 35 11.24 -20.60 -4.99
C THR A 35 12.53 -20.14 -4.32
N GLU A 36 12.83 -18.84 -4.33
CA GLU A 36 14.04 -18.29 -3.75
C GLU A 36 13.87 -18.08 -2.25
N VAL A 37 14.68 -18.74 -1.45
CA VAL A 37 14.69 -18.62 0.02
C VAL A 37 15.69 -17.54 0.40
N SER A 38 15.25 -16.61 1.25
CA SER A 38 16.11 -15.61 1.88
C SER A 38 16.56 -16.14 3.24
N GLU A 39 17.63 -16.93 3.23
CA GLU A 39 18.16 -17.60 4.44
C GLU A 39 18.40 -16.62 5.59
N GLY A 40 17.91 -16.96 6.77
CA GLY A 40 18.00 -16.14 7.97
C GLY A 40 17.04 -14.93 8.01
N MET A 41 16.37 -14.60 6.94
CA MET A 41 15.37 -13.52 6.91
C MET A 41 14.05 -14.02 7.47
N LYS A 42 13.50 -13.32 8.45
CA LYS A 42 12.29 -13.71 9.16
C LYS A 42 11.14 -12.74 8.95
N VAL A 43 9.92 -13.24 9.18
CA VAL A 43 8.73 -12.38 9.17
C VAL A 43 8.86 -11.35 10.28
N PRO A 44 8.86 -10.03 9.96
CA PRO A 44 9.03 -9.01 10.97
C PRO A 44 7.75 -8.74 11.73
N THR A 45 7.88 -8.23 12.93
CA THR A 45 6.80 -7.53 13.61
C THR A 45 6.51 -6.20 12.91
N MET A 46 5.32 -5.65 13.10
CA MET A 46 4.99 -4.31 12.63
C MET A 46 5.97 -3.25 13.17
N ARG A 47 6.37 -3.36 14.44
CA ARG A 47 7.35 -2.45 15.06
C ARG A 47 8.69 -2.46 14.34
N GLU A 48 9.24 -3.63 14.08
CA GLU A 48 10.54 -3.78 13.39
C GLU A 48 10.48 -3.18 11.99
N ALA A 49 9.41 -3.44 11.25
CA ALA A 49 9.24 -2.90 9.90
C ALA A 49 9.07 -1.37 9.90
N LEU A 50 8.24 -0.83 10.79
CA LEU A 50 8.07 0.62 10.91
C LEU A 50 9.38 1.31 11.30
N LEU A 51 10.14 0.77 12.25
CA LEU A 51 11.47 1.30 12.62
C LEU A 51 12.47 1.26 11.47
N ALA A 52 12.43 0.23 10.64
CA ALA A 52 13.28 0.14 9.45
C ALA A 52 12.97 1.23 8.41
N CYS A 53 11.69 1.64 8.31
CA CYS A 53 11.21 2.67 7.38
C CYS A 53 11.31 4.09 7.95
N LYS A 54 11.36 4.25 9.28
CA LYS A 54 11.28 5.55 9.95
C LYS A 54 12.34 6.54 9.44
N GLY A 55 11.87 7.72 9.02
CA GLY A 55 12.71 8.80 8.48
C GLY A 55 13.31 8.52 7.10
N LYS A 56 12.92 7.44 6.42
CA LYS A 56 13.48 7.05 5.12
C LYS A 56 12.43 7.03 4.00
N VAL A 57 11.27 6.41 4.25
CA VAL A 57 10.20 6.22 3.26
C VAL A 57 8.84 6.33 3.92
N TYR A 58 7.84 6.76 3.17
CA TYR A 58 6.45 6.62 3.62
C TYR A 58 6.03 5.15 3.61
N VAL A 59 5.14 4.79 4.52
CA VAL A 59 4.64 3.41 4.66
C VAL A 59 3.16 3.37 4.31
N ASN A 60 2.79 2.63 3.28
CA ASN A 60 1.40 2.26 3.04
C ASN A 60 1.10 0.96 3.81
N LEU A 61 0.38 1.09 4.91
CA LEU A 61 0.00 -0.03 5.76
C LEU A 61 -1.37 -0.57 5.31
N ASP A 62 -1.32 -1.62 4.49
CA ASP A 62 -2.51 -2.32 4.02
C ASP A 62 -3.03 -3.27 5.09
N ILE A 63 -4.17 -2.91 5.70
CA ILE A 63 -4.88 -3.70 6.70
C ILE A 63 -6.28 -4.10 6.25
N ALA A 64 -6.64 -3.79 5.01
CA ALA A 64 -7.95 -4.09 4.47
C ALA A 64 -8.30 -5.59 4.57
N GLY A 65 -9.43 -5.89 5.19
CA GLY A 65 -9.88 -7.27 5.43
C GLY A 65 -9.04 -8.07 6.42
N LYS A 66 -8.16 -7.42 7.19
CA LYS A 66 -7.33 -8.06 8.22
C LYS A 66 -7.84 -7.71 9.62
N SER A 67 -7.80 -8.67 10.54
CA SER A 67 -8.22 -8.44 11.94
C SER A 67 -7.12 -7.72 12.72
N VAL A 68 -6.88 -6.46 12.41
CA VAL A 68 -5.89 -5.62 13.09
C VAL A 68 -6.60 -4.79 14.16
N PRO A 69 -6.22 -4.87 15.45
CA PRO A 69 -6.81 -4.02 16.47
C PRO A 69 -6.44 -2.55 16.28
N VAL A 70 -7.37 -1.72 15.80
CA VAL A 70 -7.17 -0.30 15.44
C VAL A 70 -6.44 0.46 16.55
N ALA A 71 -6.91 0.39 17.79
CA ALA A 71 -6.32 1.11 18.92
C ALA A 71 -4.84 0.73 19.17
N LYS A 72 -4.48 -0.57 19.02
CA LYS A 72 -3.09 -1.02 19.21
C LYS A 72 -2.20 -0.58 18.06
N CYS A 73 -2.73 -0.61 16.84
CA CYS A 73 -2.02 -0.15 15.65
C CYS A 73 -1.75 1.36 15.73
N ALA A 74 -2.79 2.16 16.02
CA ALA A 74 -2.66 3.60 16.19
C ALA A 74 -1.66 3.96 17.31
N ALA A 75 -1.78 3.31 18.48
CA ALA A 75 -0.86 3.54 19.59
C ALA A 75 0.61 3.24 19.23
N LEU A 76 0.87 2.20 18.44
CA LEU A 76 2.22 1.89 17.97
C LEU A 76 2.75 2.96 17.01
N ILE A 77 1.93 3.43 16.08
CA ILE A 77 2.30 4.50 15.14
C ILE A 77 2.65 5.77 15.90
N GLN A 78 1.83 6.15 16.88
CA GLN A 78 2.04 7.32 17.75
C GLN A 78 3.30 7.16 18.61
N GLU A 79 3.48 6.01 19.28
CA GLU A 79 4.67 5.69 20.10
C GLU A 79 5.96 5.84 19.29
N LEU A 80 5.93 5.41 18.02
CA LEU A 80 7.07 5.51 17.12
C LEU A 80 7.24 6.92 16.53
N GLY A 81 6.30 7.84 16.75
CA GLY A 81 6.32 9.18 16.14
C GLY A 81 6.31 9.12 14.61
N MET A 82 5.43 8.30 14.04
CA MET A 82 5.32 8.07 12.60
C MET A 82 3.94 8.43 12.04
N THR A 83 3.16 9.22 12.76
CA THR A 83 1.80 9.59 12.39
C THR A 83 1.72 10.31 11.04
N ASP A 84 2.74 11.08 10.69
CA ASP A 84 2.89 11.81 9.43
C ASP A 84 3.60 11.00 8.32
N GLN A 85 3.98 9.75 8.61
CA GLN A 85 4.76 8.90 7.71
C GLN A 85 4.04 7.60 7.33
N VAL A 86 3.04 7.18 8.11
CA VAL A 86 2.26 5.96 7.88
C VAL A 86 0.89 6.31 7.33
N MET A 87 0.55 5.77 6.18
CA MET A 87 -0.76 5.83 5.55
C MET A 87 -1.50 4.52 5.82
N ILE A 88 -2.74 4.59 6.25
CA ILE A 88 -3.57 3.40 6.51
C ILE A 88 -4.51 3.17 5.33
N TYR A 89 -4.37 2.01 4.69
CA TYR A 89 -5.32 1.53 3.70
C TYR A 89 -6.25 0.48 4.32
N SER A 90 -7.55 0.77 4.35
CA SER A 90 -8.59 -0.11 4.88
C SER A 90 -9.99 0.27 4.39
N GLY A 91 -11.00 -0.44 4.89
CA GLY A 91 -12.41 -0.07 4.70
C GLY A 91 -12.76 1.24 5.41
N LYS A 92 -13.82 1.90 4.93
CA LYS A 92 -14.21 3.25 5.40
C LYS A 92 -14.38 3.31 6.93
N ASP A 93 -15.12 2.40 7.51
CA ASP A 93 -15.43 2.45 8.95
C ASP A 93 -14.15 2.34 9.80
N GLU A 94 -13.24 1.44 9.42
CA GLU A 94 -11.95 1.28 10.09
C GLU A 94 -11.06 2.54 9.95
N LEU A 95 -11.05 3.18 8.77
CA LEU A 95 -10.33 4.45 8.55
C LEU A 95 -10.88 5.55 9.46
N LEU A 96 -12.19 5.62 9.65
CA LEU A 96 -12.82 6.61 10.53
C LEU A 96 -12.51 6.32 12.01
N ASP A 97 -12.35 5.06 12.42
CA ASP A 97 -11.88 4.70 13.74
C ASP A 97 -10.46 5.23 14.00
N TYR A 98 -9.53 5.13 13.03
CA TYR A 98 -8.20 5.75 13.13
C TYR A 98 -8.30 7.26 13.28
N GLN A 99 -9.14 7.93 12.47
CA GLN A 99 -9.36 9.38 12.55
C GLN A 99 -9.94 9.83 13.89
N SER A 100 -10.77 9.00 14.53
CA SER A 100 -11.32 9.29 15.85
C SER A 100 -10.27 9.22 16.97
N ILE A 101 -9.23 8.39 16.79
CA ILE A 101 -8.11 8.26 17.74
C ILE A 101 -7.10 9.40 17.55
N ASP A 102 -6.73 9.69 16.32
CA ASP A 102 -5.80 10.75 15.98
C ASP A 102 -6.06 11.27 14.55
N PRO A 103 -6.58 12.49 14.40
CA PRO A 103 -6.90 13.06 13.08
C PRO A 103 -5.67 13.31 12.20
N ASN A 104 -4.45 13.22 12.75
CA ASN A 104 -3.22 13.36 11.95
C ASN A 104 -2.75 12.05 11.32
N ILE A 105 -3.29 10.90 11.74
CA ILE A 105 -3.00 9.63 11.06
C ILE A 105 -3.49 9.72 9.61
N ILE A 106 -2.59 9.52 8.67
CA ILE A 106 -2.93 9.60 7.24
C ILE A 106 -3.82 8.41 6.88
N ILE A 107 -5.00 8.69 6.34
CA ILE A 107 -5.90 7.66 5.81
C ILE A 107 -5.82 7.64 4.28
N HIS A 108 -5.86 6.42 3.74
CA HIS A 108 -5.75 6.12 2.33
C HIS A 108 -6.96 5.29 1.87
N PRO A 109 -8.12 5.92 1.64
CA PRO A 109 -9.33 5.21 1.25
C PRO A 109 -9.30 4.76 -0.22
N PHE A 110 -10.00 3.65 -0.49
CA PHE A 110 -10.36 3.28 -1.85
C PHE A 110 -11.64 4.03 -2.25
N VAL A 111 -11.66 4.60 -3.45
CA VAL A 111 -12.79 5.38 -3.95
C VAL A 111 -13.31 4.85 -5.28
N HIS A 112 -14.62 4.99 -5.48
CA HIS A 112 -15.33 4.54 -6.67
C HIS A 112 -15.78 5.69 -7.57
N SER A 113 -15.63 6.93 -7.12
CA SER A 113 -15.95 8.14 -7.89
C SER A 113 -15.24 9.34 -7.26
N VAL A 114 -15.12 10.42 -8.04
CA VAL A 114 -14.60 11.71 -7.53
C VAL A 114 -15.50 12.23 -6.41
N GLN A 115 -16.82 12.05 -6.51
CA GLN A 115 -17.76 12.45 -5.46
C GLN A 115 -17.54 11.65 -4.16
N ASP A 116 -17.14 10.39 -4.26
CA ASP A 116 -16.77 9.58 -3.10
C ASP A 116 -15.52 10.16 -2.42
N ALA A 117 -14.48 10.53 -3.18
CA ALA A 117 -13.30 11.22 -2.63
C ALA A 117 -13.66 12.56 -1.97
N ILE A 118 -14.54 13.36 -2.58
CA ILE A 118 -15.02 14.63 -2.02
C ILE A 118 -15.67 14.43 -0.65
N SER A 119 -16.31 13.30 -0.39
CA SER A 119 -16.92 13.00 0.92
C SER A 119 -15.89 12.93 2.07
N TYR A 120 -14.61 12.75 1.75
CA TYR A 120 -13.51 12.71 2.73
C TYR A 120 -12.88 14.08 3.01
N ARG A 121 -13.30 15.18 2.38
CA ARG A 121 -12.72 16.53 2.59
C ARG A 121 -12.76 17.03 4.03
N GLN A 122 -13.68 16.51 4.84
CA GLN A 122 -13.73 16.80 6.26
C GLN A 122 -12.57 16.20 7.06
N TYR A 123 -11.79 15.30 6.47
CA TYR A 123 -10.63 14.64 7.07
C TYR A 123 -9.35 15.18 6.42
N PRO A 124 -8.62 16.13 7.04
CA PRO A 124 -7.47 16.79 6.42
C PRO A 124 -6.31 15.86 6.05
N SER A 125 -6.22 14.69 6.71
CA SER A 125 -5.23 13.66 6.41
C SER A 125 -5.61 12.73 5.25
N ALA A 126 -6.81 12.87 4.67
CA ALA A 126 -7.26 12.10 3.52
C ALA A 126 -6.94 12.86 2.22
N LEU A 127 -5.69 12.79 1.78
CA LEU A 127 -5.25 13.43 0.53
C LEU A 127 -4.97 12.44 -0.59
N LEU A 128 -4.58 11.20 -0.24
CA LEU A 128 -4.22 10.14 -1.15
C LEU A 128 -5.36 9.14 -1.26
N PHE A 129 -5.80 8.86 -2.48
CA PHE A 129 -6.96 8.01 -2.73
C PHE A 129 -6.63 6.90 -3.71
N GLN A 130 -6.86 5.66 -3.31
CA GLN A 130 -6.73 4.52 -4.20
C GLN A 130 -7.96 4.35 -5.07
N TYR A 131 -7.74 4.05 -6.33
CA TYR A 131 -8.78 3.69 -7.28
C TYR A 131 -8.34 2.53 -8.17
N SER A 132 -9.28 1.88 -8.85
CA SER A 132 -8.96 0.82 -9.80
C SER A 132 -8.70 1.39 -11.18
N TYR A 133 -7.44 1.39 -11.61
CA TYR A 133 -7.06 1.80 -12.96
C TYR A 133 -7.82 1.01 -14.03
N GLN A 134 -7.86 -0.32 -13.94
CA GLN A 134 -8.53 -1.15 -14.93
C GLN A 134 -9.98 -0.76 -15.16
N LYS A 135 -10.68 -0.40 -14.06
CA LYS A 135 -12.09 -0.02 -14.12
C LYS A 135 -12.29 1.42 -14.58
N TYR A 136 -11.49 2.36 -14.07
CA TYR A 136 -11.80 3.78 -14.23
C TYR A 136 -10.99 4.46 -15.34
N ASP A 137 -9.72 4.11 -15.56
CA ASP A 137 -8.92 4.77 -16.59
C ASP A 137 -9.05 4.14 -17.98
N VAL A 138 -9.45 2.86 -18.06
CA VAL A 138 -9.85 2.27 -19.35
C VAL A 138 -11.23 2.76 -19.77
N GLU A 139 -12.16 2.86 -18.81
CA GLU A 139 -13.54 3.31 -19.04
C GLU A 139 -13.71 4.85 -18.93
N ASN A 140 -12.90 5.49 -18.08
CA ASN A 140 -12.87 6.92 -17.85
C ASN A 140 -11.42 7.42 -17.70
N PRO A 141 -10.70 7.68 -18.81
CA PRO A 141 -9.28 8.07 -18.78
C PRO A 141 -9.00 9.43 -18.14
N VAL A 142 -10.03 10.16 -17.74
CA VAL A 142 -9.92 11.45 -17.06
C VAL A 142 -10.09 11.37 -15.54
N PHE A 143 -10.34 10.19 -14.99
CA PHE A 143 -10.64 10.03 -13.55
C PHE A 143 -9.54 10.60 -12.65
N ALA A 144 -8.28 10.22 -12.89
CA ALA A 144 -7.16 10.74 -12.11
C ALA A 144 -6.99 12.26 -12.27
N LYS A 145 -7.21 12.79 -13.49
CA LYS A 145 -7.21 14.26 -13.75
C LYS A 145 -8.29 14.99 -12.98
N GLU A 146 -9.50 14.44 -12.94
CA GLU A 146 -10.61 14.99 -12.16
C GLU A 146 -10.30 14.97 -10.65
N MET A 147 -9.69 13.89 -10.14
CA MET A 147 -9.22 13.80 -8.76
C MET A 147 -8.20 14.90 -8.44
N ARG A 148 -7.22 15.10 -9.33
CA ARG A 148 -6.21 16.16 -9.18
C ARG A 148 -6.82 17.56 -9.23
N ALA A 149 -7.79 17.78 -10.10
CA ALA A 149 -8.50 19.06 -10.18
C ALA A 149 -9.23 19.42 -8.87
N GLU A 150 -9.64 18.40 -8.11
CA GLU A 150 -10.22 18.54 -6.77
C GLU A 150 -9.17 18.66 -5.66
N GLY A 151 -7.87 18.59 -6.00
CA GLY A 151 -6.74 18.69 -5.05
C GLY A 151 -6.39 17.38 -4.36
N PHE A 152 -6.86 16.24 -4.87
CA PHE A 152 -6.54 14.91 -4.36
C PHE A 152 -5.36 14.30 -5.12
N LEU A 153 -4.68 13.33 -4.48
CA LEU A 153 -3.58 12.58 -5.05
C LEU A 153 -4.06 11.18 -5.45
N PRO A 154 -4.30 10.91 -6.75
CA PRO A 154 -4.70 9.59 -7.21
C PRO A 154 -3.58 8.57 -7.08
N TYR A 155 -3.92 7.42 -6.51
CA TYR A 155 -3.06 6.26 -6.32
C TYR A 155 -3.69 5.04 -6.98
N SER A 156 -2.93 4.29 -7.73
CA SER A 156 -3.39 3.00 -8.25
C SER A 156 -2.26 1.98 -8.36
N ASN A 157 -2.62 0.69 -8.45
CA ASN A 157 -1.65 -0.37 -8.64
C ASN A 157 -1.58 -0.81 -10.11
N ILE A 158 -0.39 -1.29 -10.52
CA ILE A 158 -0.14 -1.87 -11.83
C ILE A 158 0.33 -3.32 -11.74
N LEU A 159 0.05 -4.00 -10.63
CA LEU A 159 0.53 -5.36 -10.34
C LEU A 159 0.18 -6.36 -11.44
N ASP A 160 -0.99 -6.21 -12.09
CA ASP A 160 -1.41 -7.07 -13.21
C ASP A 160 -0.55 -6.87 -14.47
N PHE A 161 0.19 -5.77 -14.56
CA PHE A 161 1.07 -5.44 -15.69
C PHE A 161 2.56 -5.69 -15.40
N ASP A 162 2.91 -6.03 -14.17
CA ASP A 162 4.29 -6.24 -13.73
C ASP A 162 5.03 -7.26 -14.60
N ALA A 163 4.36 -8.37 -14.97
CA ALA A 163 4.93 -9.38 -15.84
C ALA A 163 5.26 -8.84 -17.26
N GLN A 164 4.45 -7.91 -17.78
CA GLN A 164 4.69 -7.27 -19.09
C GLN A 164 5.88 -6.32 -19.03
N MET A 165 6.03 -5.56 -17.96
CA MET A 165 7.15 -4.65 -17.76
C MET A 165 8.50 -5.39 -17.67
N LYS A 166 8.52 -6.58 -17.08
CA LYS A 166 9.73 -7.44 -17.02
C LYS A 166 10.28 -7.83 -18.39
N VAL A 167 9.43 -7.89 -19.40
CA VAL A 167 9.82 -8.22 -20.78
C VAL A 167 9.88 -6.97 -21.68
N GLY A 168 9.90 -5.78 -21.08
CA GLY A 168 10.06 -4.52 -21.81
C GLY A 168 8.78 -3.97 -22.44
N ASN A 169 7.60 -4.49 -22.08
CA ASN A 169 6.33 -3.93 -22.54
C ASN A 169 5.79 -2.94 -21.51
N TYR A 170 5.97 -1.65 -21.76
CA TYR A 170 5.60 -0.55 -20.88
C TYR A 170 4.28 0.14 -21.25
N ALA A 171 3.49 -0.42 -22.18
CA ALA A 171 2.28 0.24 -22.67
C ALA A 171 1.24 0.56 -21.57
N ALA A 172 1.17 -0.28 -20.53
CA ALA A 172 0.32 0.03 -19.37
C ALA A 172 0.87 1.21 -18.55
N LEU A 173 2.18 1.23 -18.30
CA LEU A 173 2.84 2.32 -17.58
C LEU A 173 2.73 3.66 -18.32
N ASP A 174 2.83 3.66 -19.66
CA ASP A 174 2.62 4.85 -20.48
C ASP A 174 1.20 5.42 -20.31
N ARG A 175 0.18 4.56 -20.26
CA ARG A 175 -1.19 4.99 -19.99
C ARG A 175 -1.38 5.54 -18.59
N PHE A 176 -0.74 4.94 -17.57
CA PHE A 176 -0.74 5.46 -16.21
C PHE A 176 -0.16 6.87 -16.13
N ILE A 177 0.99 7.07 -16.77
CA ILE A 177 1.63 8.39 -16.84
C ILE A 177 0.71 9.39 -17.54
N ALA A 178 0.09 8.98 -18.64
CA ALA A 178 -0.84 9.83 -19.41
C ALA A 178 -2.13 10.16 -18.64
N SER A 179 -2.56 9.32 -17.71
CA SER A 179 -3.72 9.57 -16.84
C SER A 179 -3.43 10.55 -15.69
N GLU A 180 -2.14 10.89 -15.48
CA GLU A 180 -1.69 11.78 -14.40
C GLU A 180 -1.92 11.19 -12.99
N THR A 181 -1.82 9.87 -12.86
CA THR A 181 -1.79 9.19 -11.56
C THR A 181 -0.51 9.56 -10.82
N ASP A 182 -0.63 10.03 -9.56
CA ASP A 182 0.52 10.53 -8.79
C ASP A 182 1.33 9.39 -8.15
N PHE A 183 0.67 8.30 -7.76
CA PHE A 183 1.31 7.17 -7.09
C PHE A 183 1.00 5.85 -7.79
N ILE A 184 2.06 5.08 -8.02
CA ILE A 184 2.00 3.80 -8.72
C ILE A 184 2.51 2.70 -7.79
N GLN A 185 1.68 1.69 -7.52
CA GLN A 185 2.08 0.49 -6.79
C GLN A 185 2.53 -0.59 -7.77
N THR A 186 3.74 -1.13 -7.57
CA THR A 186 4.34 -2.20 -8.36
C THR A 186 5.24 -3.08 -7.49
N ASP A 187 5.41 -4.35 -7.84
CA ASP A 187 6.42 -5.25 -7.27
C ASP A 187 7.83 -5.02 -7.86
N TYR A 188 7.97 -4.20 -8.92
CA TYR A 188 9.21 -3.95 -9.65
C TYR A 188 9.58 -2.47 -9.67
N VAL A 189 9.79 -1.92 -8.47
CA VAL A 189 10.08 -0.49 -8.26
C VAL A 189 11.28 -0.04 -9.09
N GLU A 190 12.34 -0.86 -9.17
CA GLU A 190 13.55 -0.53 -9.92
C GLU A 190 13.30 -0.37 -11.43
N ILE A 191 12.40 -1.19 -11.99
CA ILE A 191 12.03 -1.10 -13.41
C ILE A 191 11.25 0.19 -13.67
N VAL A 192 10.24 0.48 -12.82
CA VAL A 192 9.42 1.70 -12.94
C VAL A 192 10.28 2.94 -12.70
N ASP A 193 11.14 2.94 -11.69
CA ASP A 193 12.03 4.06 -11.38
C ASP A 193 12.98 4.38 -12.54
N ALA A 194 13.63 3.35 -13.10
CA ALA A 194 14.51 3.51 -14.27
C ALA A 194 13.73 4.06 -15.48
N TYR A 195 12.53 3.54 -15.73
CA TYR A 195 11.68 3.98 -16.82
C TYR A 195 11.25 5.45 -16.70
N LEU A 196 10.88 5.89 -15.50
CA LEU A 196 10.50 7.28 -15.23
C LEU A 196 11.71 8.24 -15.37
N LYS A 197 12.87 7.85 -14.85
CA LYS A 197 14.11 8.64 -14.96
C LYS A 197 14.56 8.84 -16.42
N ASP A 198 14.49 7.78 -17.24
CA ASP A 198 14.83 7.86 -18.68
C ASP A 198 13.96 8.88 -19.44
N ARG A 199 12.76 9.17 -18.93
CA ARG A 199 11.80 10.15 -19.50
C ARG A 199 11.80 11.50 -18.81
N GLY A 200 12.66 11.73 -17.84
CA GLY A 200 12.71 12.98 -17.07
C GLY A 200 11.47 13.22 -16.22
N LEU A 201 10.77 12.16 -15.82
CA LEU A 201 9.56 12.21 -14.97
C LEU A 201 9.87 12.01 -13.49
N ARG A 202 11.12 11.74 -13.16
CA ARG A 202 11.64 11.61 -11.80
C ARG A 202 13.12 11.99 -11.72
#